data_cd17f9d9839f35a3a84eac40d76dea53
#
_entry.id   cd17f9d9839f35a3a84eac40d76dea53
#
_cell.length_a   1.000
_cell.length_b   1.000
_cell.length_c   1.000
_cell.angle_alpha   90.00
_cell.angle_beta   90.00
_cell.angle_gamma   90.00
#
_symmetry.space_group_name_H-M   'P 1'
#
loop_
_entity.id
_entity.type
_entity.pdbx_description
1 polymer ?
#
loop_
_entity_poly.entity_id
_entity_poly.type
_entity_poly.pdbx_seq_one_letter_code
_entity_poly.pdbx_strand_id
1 'polypeptide(L)'
;LAVMGYTQLWLNPVLANNHPDVTYRGYAITDFYQVDPRFGTNESFRQLVADARQRGVGMIMDMVLNHCGSQHWWMQDLPSRDWFNNDSQFVATTHVRETLQDTHAAADDRRLFSDGWFVATMPDMNQRNPHLATYLIQNSLWWVEYAGLSGIRVDTYSYSDRAFLTEWSRRMTQEYPNLNIVGEEWSSNPSTVAYWQRGRNPPDGYVSYLPSLFDFALQEAVAMGLKEAEGWGTGLRRIYKVLAQDSVFPDPYNLVVFHDNHDMSRMFTALGERQDLNRMALAFLLTTRGIPQILYGTEVLMSNKGTEDHGIIRSDFPGGWAGDAKNAFTGQGLS
;
A
#
# COMPACT_ATOMS: atom_id res chain seq x y z
N LEU A 1 13.85 16.14 -3.39
CA LEU A 1 13.84 14.73 -2.95
C LEU A 1 15.15 14.03 -3.29
N ALA A 2 15.62 14.02 -4.55
CA ALA A 2 16.89 13.38 -4.93
C ALA A 2 18.08 13.88 -4.10
N VAL A 3 18.19 15.21 -3.88
CA VAL A 3 19.24 15.80 -3.04
C VAL A 3 19.17 15.36 -1.57
N MET A 4 17.97 14.98 -1.10
CA MET A 4 17.77 14.44 0.26
C MET A 4 18.09 12.95 0.37
N GLY A 5 18.42 12.28 -0.76
CA GLY A 5 18.79 10.87 -0.79
C GLY A 5 17.63 9.90 -1.03
N TYR A 6 16.43 10.40 -1.36
CA TYR A 6 15.33 9.50 -1.78
C TYR A 6 15.64 8.91 -3.14
N THR A 7 15.50 7.59 -3.25
CA THR A 7 15.79 6.83 -4.48
C THR A 7 14.52 6.36 -5.20
N GLN A 8 13.38 6.36 -4.49
CA GLN A 8 12.09 5.94 -5.01
C GLN A 8 10.98 6.88 -4.54
N LEU A 9 9.98 7.08 -5.39
CA LEU A 9 8.73 7.76 -5.05
C LEU A 9 7.56 6.81 -5.27
N TRP A 10 6.73 6.64 -4.26
CA TRP A 10 5.43 6.01 -4.38
C TRP A 10 4.35 7.09 -4.35
N LEU A 11 3.54 7.15 -5.39
CA LEU A 11 2.36 8.00 -5.47
C LEU A 11 1.11 7.15 -5.19
N ASN A 12 0.11 7.74 -4.53
CA ASN A 12 -1.23 7.16 -4.47
C ASN A 12 -1.74 6.87 -5.90
N PRO A 13 -2.78 6.04 -6.10
CA PRO A 13 -3.24 5.70 -7.43
C PRO A 13 -3.48 6.94 -8.28
N VAL A 14 -2.84 6.98 -9.45
CA VAL A 14 -2.92 8.09 -10.41
C VAL A 14 -3.97 7.86 -11.49
N LEU A 15 -4.62 6.69 -11.49
CA LEU A 15 -5.58 6.30 -12.50
C LEU A 15 -6.93 7.00 -12.32
N ALA A 16 -7.68 7.09 -13.41
CA ALA A 16 -9.00 7.73 -13.44
C ALA A 16 -9.90 7.20 -12.33
N ASN A 17 -10.46 8.11 -11.57
CA ASN A 17 -11.28 7.85 -10.40
C ASN A 17 -12.40 8.89 -10.33
N ASN A 18 -13.60 8.48 -10.66
CA ASN A 18 -14.76 9.36 -10.72
C ASN A 18 -15.77 9.07 -9.58
N HIS A 19 -15.27 8.71 -8.42
CA HIS A 19 -16.11 8.47 -7.25
C HIS A 19 -16.70 9.81 -6.76
N PRO A 20 -17.99 9.91 -6.46
CA PRO A 20 -18.63 11.17 -6.01
C PRO A 20 -18.09 11.64 -4.66
N ASP A 21 -17.69 10.70 -3.80
CA ASP A 21 -17.17 10.98 -2.47
C ASP A 21 -15.71 10.56 -2.36
N VAL A 22 -14.91 11.32 -1.61
CA VAL A 22 -13.51 11.01 -1.27
C VAL A 22 -12.61 10.58 -2.45
N THR A 23 -12.84 11.15 -3.64
CA THR A 23 -12.09 10.83 -4.88
C THR A 23 -10.59 11.08 -4.75
N TYR A 24 -10.16 11.94 -3.83
CA TYR A 24 -8.76 12.23 -3.55
C TYR A 24 -7.95 11.01 -3.10
N ARG A 25 -8.62 9.93 -2.64
CA ARG A 25 -7.95 8.70 -2.23
C ARG A 25 -7.38 7.91 -3.41
N GLY A 26 -8.06 7.94 -4.58
CA GLY A 26 -7.60 7.31 -5.81
C GLY A 26 -7.94 5.83 -5.99
N TYR A 27 -8.46 5.15 -4.96
CA TYR A 27 -8.60 3.68 -4.96
C TYR A 27 -9.87 3.15 -5.64
N ALA A 28 -10.86 3.98 -5.94
CA ALA A 28 -12.08 3.60 -6.66
C ALA A 28 -11.90 3.82 -8.17
N ILE A 29 -11.03 3.05 -8.80
CA ILE A 29 -10.58 3.22 -10.18
C ILE A 29 -11.74 3.01 -11.16
N THR A 30 -11.89 3.91 -12.13
CA THR A 30 -12.91 3.86 -13.18
C THR A 30 -12.36 3.64 -14.58
N ASP A 31 -11.04 3.74 -14.76
CA ASP A 31 -10.33 3.33 -15.98
C ASP A 31 -8.89 2.91 -15.61
N PHE A 32 -8.56 1.65 -15.83
CA PHE A 32 -7.27 1.08 -15.50
C PHE A 32 -6.13 1.44 -16.48
N TYR A 33 -6.45 2.05 -17.62
CA TYR A 33 -5.47 2.42 -18.65
C TYR A 33 -5.30 3.93 -18.83
N GLN A 34 -6.00 4.73 -18.02
CA GLN A 34 -5.96 6.19 -18.15
C GLN A 34 -5.59 6.85 -16.82
N VAL A 35 -4.62 7.75 -16.87
CA VAL A 35 -4.31 8.68 -15.78
C VAL A 35 -5.50 9.61 -15.59
N ASP A 36 -5.84 9.92 -14.35
CA ASP A 36 -6.93 10.82 -14.01
C ASP A 36 -6.68 12.20 -14.64
N PRO A 37 -7.63 12.75 -15.41
CA PRO A 37 -7.47 14.02 -16.08
C PRO A 37 -7.14 15.20 -15.14
N ARG A 38 -7.47 15.07 -13.86
CA ARG A 38 -7.11 16.09 -12.84
C ARG A 38 -5.60 16.16 -12.59
N PHE A 39 -4.88 15.05 -12.82
CA PHE A 39 -3.42 14.97 -12.67
C PHE A 39 -2.68 15.17 -13.99
N GLY A 40 -3.36 14.93 -15.11
CA GLY A 40 -2.76 15.07 -16.45
C GLY A 40 -3.15 13.95 -17.39
N THR A 41 -2.18 13.46 -18.14
CA THR A 41 -2.36 12.41 -19.16
C THR A 41 -1.36 11.28 -18.95
N ASN A 42 -1.59 10.14 -19.61
CA ASN A 42 -0.62 9.04 -19.62
C ASN A 42 0.77 9.53 -20.07
N GLU A 43 0.82 10.40 -21.07
CA GLU A 43 2.07 10.94 -21.58
C GLU A 43 2.78 11.84 -20.54
N SER A 44 2.03 12.72 -19.84
CA SER A 44 2.61 13.55 -18.80
C SER A 44 3.11 12.74 -17.60
N PHE A 45 2.42 11.63 -17.26
CA PHE A 45 2.88 10.72 -16.23
C PHE A 45 4.17 9.99 -16.66
N ARG A 46 4.22 9.47 -17.89
CA ARG A 46 5.43 8.87 -18.46
C ARG A 46 6.61 9.85 -18.45
N GLN A 47 6.37 11.11 -18.81
CA GLN A 47 7.39 12.16 -18.76
C GLN A 47 7.86 12.43 -17.33
N LEU A 48 6.96 12.51 -16.36
CA LEU A 48 7.30 12.63 -14.92
C LEU A 48 8.23 11.50 -14.46
N VAL A 49 7.91 10.26 -14.83
CA VAL A 49 8.75 9.08 -14.49
C VAL A 49 10.14 9.19 -15.13
N ALA A 50 10.20 9.60 -16.39
CA ALA A 50 11.48 9.80 -17.11
C ALA A 50 12.32 10.90 -16.45
N ASP A 51 11.71 12.03 -16.09
CA ASP A 51 12.38 13.15 -15.44
C ASP A 51 12.88 12.82 -14.03
N ALA A 52 12.10 12.04 -13.28
CA ALA A 52 12.51 11.52 -11.98
C ALA A 52 13.73 10.59 -12.12
N ARG A 53 13.68 9.67 -13.07
CA ARG A 53 14.78 8.73 -13.37
C ARG A 53 16.07 9.45 -13.74
N GLN A 54 16.02 10.53 -14.54
CA GLN A 54 17.20 11.35 -14.86
C GLN A 54 17.85 11.97 -13.62
N ARG A 55 17.09 12.11 -12.54
CA ARG A 55 17.56 12.59 -11.23
C ARG A 55 17.92 11.49 -10.25
N GLY A 56 17.95 10.23 -10.73
CA GLY A 56 18.27 9.07 -9.90
C GLY A 56 17.11 8.61 -8.99
N VAL A 57 15.88 9.02 -9.29
CA VAL A 57 14.70 8.64 -8.51
C VAL A 57 13.76 7.79 -9.36
N GLY A 58 13.48 6.58 -8.89
CA GLY A 58 12.51 5.69 -9.54
C GLY A 58 11.07 6.00 -9.12
N MET A 59 10.11 5.48 -9.88
CA MET A 59 8.68 5.64 -9.60
C MET A 59 8.04 4.28 -9.28
N ILE A 60 7.34 4.23 -8.16
CA ILE A 60 6.53 3.09 -7.73
C ILE A 60 5.06 3.44 -8.01
N MET A 61 4.38 2.60 -8.75
CA MET A 61 2.96 2.76 -9.02
C MET A 61 2.13 1.95 -8.02
N ASP A 62 1.08 2.57 -7.51
CA ASP A 62 0.06 1.92 -6.69
C ASP A 62 -0.95 1.22 -7.59
N MET A 63 -1.08 -0.10 -7.46
CA MET A 63 -1.98 -0.93 -8.26
C MET A 63 -3.06 -1.55 -7.40
N VAL A 64 -4.30 -1.41 -7.83
CA VAL A 64 -5.49 -1.96 -7.19
C VAL A 64 -5.96 -3.16 -8.00
N LEU A 65 -5.72 -4.37 -7.51
CA LEU A 65 -6.05 -5.61 -8.19
C LEU A 65 -7.35 -6.24 -7.68
N ASN A 66 -7.78 -5.84 -6.49
CA ASN A 66 -8.91 -6.45 -5.80
C ASN A 66 -10.27 -5.94 -6.28
N HIS A 67 -10.39 -4.65 -6.50
CA HIS A 67 -11.66 -3.98 -6.76
C HIS A 67 -11.51 -2.86 -7.80
N CYS A 68 -12.63 -2.38 -8.32
CA CYS A 68 -12.70 -1.13 -9.07
C CYS A 68 -13.63 -0.13 -8.37
N GLY A 69 -13.86 1.02 -8.97
CA GLY A 69 -14.86 1.98 -8.48
C GLY A 69 -16.27 1.60 -8.96
N SER A 70 -17.29 1.89 -8.14
CA SER A 70 -18.70 1.67 -8.51
C SER A 70 -19.17 2.53 -9.70
N GLN A 71 -18.37 3.53 -10.11
CA GLN A 71 -18.60 4.31 -11.33
C GLN A 71 -17.85 3.78 -12.55
N HIS A 72 -17.16 2.65 -12.42
CA HIS A 72 -16.53 2.00 -13.57
C HIS A 72 -17.60 1.55 -14.55
N TRP A 73 -17.39 1.72 -15.85
CA TRP A 73 -18.35 1.37 -16.90
C TRP A 73 -18.76 -0.11 -16.89
N TRP A 74 -17.92 -0.99 -16.35
CA TRP A 74 -18.27 -2.40 -16.15
C TRP A 74 -19.52 -2.61 -15.29
N MET A 75 -19.83 -1.67 -14.39
CA MET A 75 -21.05 -1.75 -13.57
C MET A 75 -22.33 -1.53 -14.39
N GLN A 76 -22.22 -0.94 -15.57
CA GLN A 76 -23.34 -0.71 -16.49
C GLN A 76 -23.40 -1.74 -17.62
N ASP A 77 -22.22 -2.25 -18.03
CA ASP A 77 -22.07 -3.20 -19.13
C ASP A 77 -21.03 -4.26 -18.73
N LEU A 78 -21.50 -5.32 -18.06
CA LEU A 78 -20.66 -6.40 -17.57
C LEU A 78 -20.03 -7.19 -18.71
N PRO A 79 -18.72 -7.36 -18.79
CA PRO A 79 -18.08 -8.22 -19.79
C PRO A 79 -18.52 -9.69 -19.70
N SER A 80 -18.82 -10.17 -18.48
CA SER A 80 -19.46 -11.45 -18.21
C SER A 80 -20.18 -11.42 -16.87
N ARG A 81 -21.10 -12.38 -16.64
CA ARG A 81 -21.89 -12.43 -15.39
C ARG A 81 -21.05 -12.62 -14.13
N ASP A 82 -19.92 -13.29 -14.27
CA ASP A 82 -18.97 -13.62 -13.18
C ASP A 82 -17.78 -12.66 -13.11
N TRP A 83 -17.93 -11.42 -13.63
CA TRP A 83 -16.88 -10.40 -13.59
C TRP A 83 -16.62 -9.87 -12.18
N PHE A 84 -17.68 -9.77 -11.39
CA PHE A 84 -17.63 -9.39 -9.98
C PHE A 84 -18.13 -10.51 -9.10
N ASN A 85 -17.61 -10.57 -7.87
CA ASN A 85 -18.10 -11.49 -6.86
C ASN A 85 -19.52 -11.09 -6.37
N ASN A 86 -20.21 -12.07 -5.74
CA ASN A 86 -21.56 -11.90 -5.19
C ASN A 86 -22.60 -11.40 -6.22
N ASP A 87 -22.53 -11.92 -7.47
CA ASP A 87 -23.45 -11.52 -8.56
C ASP A 87 -23.55 -10.00 -8.74
N SER A 88 -22.43 -9.29 -8.56
CA SER A 88 -22.34 -7.82 -8.59
C SER A 88 -23.19 -7.11 -7.54
N GLN A 89 -23.53 -7.79 -6.45
CA GLN A 89 -24.26 -7.20 -5.32
C GLN A 89 -23.31 -6.93 -4.15
N PHE A 90 -23.55 -5.82 -3.47
CA PHE A 90 -22.76 -5.47 -2.31
C PHE A 90 -22.97 -6.48 -1.16
N VAL A 91 -21.91 -7.20 -0.83
CA VAL A 91 -21.77 -8.00 0.39
C VAL A 91 -20.43 -7.56 1.00
N ALA A 92 -20.46 -6.95 2.18
CA ALA A 92 -19.23 -6.45 2.81
C ALA A 92 -18.28 -7.61 3.15
N THR A 93 -16.98 -7.41 2.92
CA THR A 93 -15.96 -8.32 3.44
C THR A 93 -15.94 -8.29 4.97
N THR A 94 -15.57 -9.40 5.59
CA THR A 94 -15.41 -9.49 7.05
C THR A 94 -14.16 -8.78 7.55
N HIS A 95 -13.20 -8.47 6.68
CA HIS A 95 -11.85 -8.00 7.01
C HIS A 95 -11.05 -8.95 7.94
N VAL A 96 -11.53 -10.20 8.17
CA VAL A 96 -10.85 -11.21 8.99
C VAL A 96 -9.88 -12.01 8.10
N ARG A 97 -8.75 -11.40 7.78
CA ARG A 97 -7.73 -11.94 6.85
C ARG A 97 -7.12 -13.26 7.31
N GLU A 98 -7.07 -13.49 8.62
CA GLU A 98 -6.54 -14.70 9.23
C GLU A 98 -7.29 -15.96 8.81
N THR A 99 -8.55 -15.85 8.38
CA THR A 99 -9.35 -16.97 7.87
C THR A 99 -8.70 -17.66 6.67
N LEU A 100 -7.90 -16.95 5.89
CA LEU A 100 -7.19 -17.55 4.75
C LEU A 100 -6.07 -18.51 5.17
N GLN A 101 -5.49 -18.30 6.34
CA GLN A 101 -4.33 -19.03 6.85
C GLN A 101 -4.70 -20.02 7.94
N ASP A 102 -5.83 -19.82 8.61
CA ASP A 102 -6.36 -20.75 9.57
C ASP A 102 -6.87 -22.00 8.85
N THR A 103 -6.18 -23.13 9.05
CA THR A 103 -6.55 -24.41 8.43
C THR A 103 -7.89 -24.95 8.91
N HIS A 104 -8.41 -24.44 10.02
CA HIS A 104 -9.69 -24.84 10.63
C HIS A 104 -10.84 -23.86 10.34
N ALA A 105 -10.56 -22.71 9.70
CA ALA A 105 -11.59 -21.76 9.31
C ALA A 105 -12.62 -22.41 8.37
N ALA A 106 -13.89 -22.06 8.54
CA ALA A 106 -14.94 -22.51 7.64
C ALA A 106 -14.72 -21.96 6.22
N ALA A 107 -15.16 -22.71 5.21
CA ALA A 107 -15.05 -22.26 3.82
C ALA A 107 -15.81 -20.96 3.57
N ASP A 108 -16.96 -20.80 4.22
CA ASP A 108 -17.76 -19.57 4.12
C ASP A 108 -17.05 -18.34 4.71
N ASP A 109 -16.33 -18.50 5.83
CA ASP A 109 -15.57 -17.39 6.42
C ASP A 109 -14.44 -16.92 5.50
N ARG A 110 -13.74 -17.87 4.87
CA ARG A 110 -12.73 -17.55 3.85
C ARG A 110 -13.34 -16.83 2.66
N ARG A 111 -14.48 -17.34 2.16
CA ARG A 111 -15.18 -16.73 1.03
C ARG A 111 -15.71 -15.34 1.37
N LEU A 112 -16.27 -15.12 2.56
CA LEU A 112 -16.74 -13.82 3.00
C LEU A 112 -15.61 -12.80 3.13
N PHE A 113 -14.39 -13.23 3.40
CA PHE A 113 -13.23 -12.36 3.35
C PHE A 113 -12.83 -12.05 1.91
N SER A 114 -12.59 -13.07 1.06
CA SER A 114 -11.99 -12.90 -0.26
C SER A 114 -12.95 -12.41 -1.34
N ASP A 115 -14.26 -12.70 -1.20
CA ASP A 115 -15.26 -12.36 -2.21
C ASP A 115 -16.12 -11.16 -1.77
N GLY A 116 -15.94 -10.67 -0.55
CA GLY A 116 -16.65 -9.52 -0.03
C GLY A 116 -16.08 -8.21 -0.56
N TRP A 117 -16.96 -7.25 -0.87
CA TRP A 117 -16.55 -5.92 -1.30
C TRP A 117 -15.89 -5.17 -0.14
N PHE A 118 -14.81 -4.47 -0.43
CA PHE A 118 -14.09 -3.69 0.58
C PHE A 118 -15.00 -2.61 1.22
N VAL A 119 -15.70 -1.87 0.39
CA VAL A 119 -16.81 -0.98 0.76
C VAL A 119 -17.84 -0.96 -0.39
N ALA A 120 -19.04 -0.45 -0.15
CA ALA A 120 -20.13 -0.44 -1.14
C ALA A 120 -19.76 0.25 -2.49
N THR A 121 -18.78 1.14 -2.46
CA THR A 121 -18.32 1.91 -3.63
C THR A 121 -17.11 1.30 -4.32
N MET A 122 -16.67 0.12 -3.87
CA MET A 122 -15.54 -0.63 -4.41
C MET A 122 -15.95 -2.09 -4.70
N PRO A 123 -16.63 -2.32 -5.85
CA PRO A 123 -17.03 -3.64 -6.32
C PRO A 123 -15.85 -4.60 -6.39
N ASP A 124 -15.99 -5.75 -5.75
CA ASP A 124 -14.97 -6.78 -5.68
C ASP A 124 -14.89 -7.56 -6.99
N MET A 125 -13.72 -7.57 -7.60
CA MET A 125 -13.49 -8.22 -8.89
C MET A 125 -13.23 -9.71 -8.72
N ASN A 126 -13.86 -10.54 -9.55
CA ASN A 126 -13.67 -12.00 -9.50
C ASN A 126 -12.46 -12.43 -10.36
N GLN A 127 -11.27 -12.41 -9.80
CA GLN A 127 -10.04 -12.80 -10.51
C GLN A 127 -9.99 -14.29 -10.89
N ARG A 128 -10.93 -15.12 -10.45
CA ARG A 128 -11.10 -16.51 -10.94
C ARG A 128 -11.64 -16.54 -12.38
N ASN A 129 -12.25 -15.42 -12.84
CA ASN A 129 -12.57 -15.25 -14.26
C ASN A 129 -11.27 -15.07 -15.06
N PRO A 130 -10.95 -15.97 -16.03
CA PRO A 130 -9.67 -15.96 -16.74
C PRO A 130 -9.46 -14.73 -17.62
N HIS A 131 -10.53 -14.10 -18.09
CA HIS A 131 -10.43 -12.89 -18.90
C HIS A 131 -10.09 -11.68 -18.03
N LEU A 132 -10.72 -11.57 -16.86
CA LEU A 132 -10.38 -10.52 -15.90
C LEU A 132 -8.95 -10.69 -15.36
N ALA A 133 -8.57 -11.91 -14.98
CA ALA A 133 -7.20 -12.21 -14.56
C ALA A 133 -6.18 -11.79 -15.62
N THR A 134 -6.43 -12.16 -16.88
CA THR A 134 -5.57 -11.77 -18.01
C THR A 134 -5.53 -10.25 -18.18
N TYR A 135 -6.68 -9.58 -18.09
CA TYR A 135 -6.76 -8.12 -18.19
C TYR A 135 -5.89 -7.43 -17.12
N LEU A 136 -6.01 -7.84 -15.86
CA LEU A 136 -5.25 -7.25 -14.75
C LEU A 136 -3.73 -7.51 -14.87
N ILE A 137 -3.34 -8.72 -15.29
CA ILE A 137 -1.94 -9.05 -15.55
C ILE A 137 -1.38 -8.19 -16.69
N GLN A 138 -2.08 -8.12 -17.83
CA GLN A 138 -1.65 -7.32 -18.98
C GLN A 138 -1.61 -5.83 -18.66
N ASN A 139 -2.57 -5.32 -17.90
CA ASN A 139 -2.57 -3.94 -17.43
C ASN A 139 -1.32 -3.64 -16.58
N SER A 140 -0.98 -4.52 -15.65
CA SER A 140 0.21 -4.33 -14.80
C SER A 140 1.51 -4.34 -15.61
N LEU A 141 1.67 -5.29 -16.53
CA LEU A 141 2.82 -5.35 -17.44
C LEU A 141 2.91 -4.11 -18.33
N TRP A 142 1.75 -3.67 -18.86
CA TRP A 142 1.68 -2.50 -19.74
C TRP A 142 2.14 -1.23 -19.02
N TRP A 143 1.71 -1.00 -17.77
CA TRP A 143 2.12 0.18 -17.02
C TRP A 143 3.61 0.18 -16.70
N VAL A 144 4.18 -0.98 -16.33
CA VAL A 144 5.62 -1.10 -16.10
C VAL A 144 6.39 -0.72 -17.36
N GLU A 145 5.99 -1.26 -18.50
CA GLU A 145 6.66 -1.01 -19.78
C GLU A 145 6.42 0.41 -20.29
N TYR A 146 5.16 0.85 -20.34
CA TYR A 146 4.79 2.15 -20.89
C TYR A 146 5.41 3.33 -20.11
N ALA A 147 5.30 3.31 -18.80
CA ALA A 147 5.80 4.39 -17.95
C ALA A 147 7.27 4.18 -17.56
N GLY A 148 7.78 2.97 -17.62
CA GLY A 148 9.12 2.63 -17.16
C GLY A 148 9.24 2.61 -15.63
N LEU A 149 8.29 1.98 -14.96
CA LEU A 149 8.25 1.93 -13.51
C LEU A 149 9.45 1.20 -12.91
N SER A 150 9.83 1.54 -11.70
CA SER A 150 10.90 0.91 -10.93
C SER A 150 10.40 0.02 -9.80
N GLY A 151 9.11 0.04 -9.52
CA GLY A 151 8.46 -0.77 -8.50
C GLY A 151 6.95 -0.70 -8.59
N ILE A 152 6.29 -1.59 -7.84
CA ILE A 152 4.84 -1.64 -7.68
C ILE A 152 4.51 -1.76 -6.20
N ARG A 153 3.51 -1.01 -5.75
CA ARG A 153 2.79 -1.27 -4.50
C ARG A 153 1.43 -1.86 -4.87
N VAL A 154 1.06 -2.96 -4.25
CA VAL A 154 -0.27 -3.57 -4.47
C VAL A 154 -1.14 -3.32 -3.26
N ASP A 155 -2.22 -2.60 -3.52
CA ASP A 155 -3.27 -2.29 -2.55
C ASP A 155 -4.01 -3.55 -2.11
N THR A 156 -4.34 -3.64 -0.81
CA THR A 156 -5.16 -4.73 -0.24
C THR A 156 -4.79 -6.12 -0.78
N TYR A 157 -3.49 -6.45 -0.81
CA TYR A 157 -2.96 -7.62 -1.53
C TYR A 157 -3.69 -8.92 -1.22
N SER A 158 -3.92 -9.22 0.06
CA SER A 158 -4.49 -10.48 0.51
C SER A 158 -5.98 -10.67 0.19
N TYR A 159 -6.68 -9.62 -0.21
CA TYR A 159 -8.12 -9.70 -0.50
C TYR A 159 -8.41 -10.34 -1.86
N SER A 160 -7.49 -10.26 -2.80
CA SER A 160 -7.62 -10.87 -4.12
C SER A 160 -7.50 -12.40 -4.07
N ASP A 161 -8.03 -13.08 -5.10
CA ASP A 161 -7.93 -14.54 -5.22
C ASP A 161 -6.47 -15.02 -5.17
N ARG A 162 -6.18 -16.02 -4.32
CA ARG A 162 -4.82 -16.52 -4.08
C ARG A 162 -4.16 -17.13 -5.33
N ALA A 163 -4.93 -17.86 -6.14
CA ALA A 163 -4.39 -18.47 -7.36
C ALA A 163 -4.05 -17.40 -8.39
N PHE A 164 -4.89 -16.37 -8.49
CA PHE A 164 -4.60 -15.19 -9.30
C PHE A 164 -3.33 -14.48 -8.81
N LEU A 165 -3.18 -14.23 -7.51
CA LEU A 165 -1.99 -13.59 -6.95
C LEU A 165 -0.70 -14.37 -7.21
N THR A 166 -0.77 -15.70 -7.15
CA THR A 166 0.35 -16.57 -7.54
C THR A 166 0.74 -16.34 -9.01
N GLU A 167 -0.23 -16.39 -9.92
CA GLU A 167 0.03 -16.26 -11.36
C GLU A 167 0.44 -14.81 -11.71
N TRP A 168 -0.24 -13.81 -11.16
CA TRP A 168 0.11 -12.40 -11.36
C TRP A 168 1.56 -12.12 -10.92
N SER A 169 1.90 -12.47 -9.66
CA SER A 169 3.26 -12.22 -9.14
C SER A 169 4.33 -13.01 -9.88
N ARG A 170 4.02 -14.25 -10.30
CA ARG A 170 4.90 -15.06 -11.14
C ARG A 170 5.19 -14.38 -12.47
N ARG A 171 4.15 -13.90 -13.17
CA ARG A 171 4.29 -13.25 -14.48
C ARG A 171 5.07 -11.94 -14.36
N MET A 172 4.77 -11.12 -13.33
CA MET A 172 5.48 -9.88 -13.09
C MET A 172 6.97 -10.10 -12.82
N THR A 173 7.31 -11.05 -11.95
CA THR A 173 8.71 -11.33 -11.59
C THR A 173 9.49 -12.08 -12.66
N GLN A 174 8.82 -12.82 -13.54
CA GLN A 174 9.46 -13.44 -14.72
C GLN A 174 9.81 -12.41 -15.80
N GLU A 175 8.90 -11.47 -16.07
CA GLU A 175 9.11 -10.42 -17.07
C GLU A 175 10.11 -9.37 -16.57
N TYR A 176 10.01 -9.00 -15.30
CA TYR A 176 10.85 -7.98 -14.65
C TYR A 176 11.52 -8.51 -13.39
N PRO A 177 12.60 -9.33 -13.51
CA PRO A 177 13.22 -10.01 -12.36
C PRO A 177 13.79 -9.07 -11.29
N ASN A 178 14.12 -7.83 -11.68
CA ASN A 178 14.71 -6.82 -10.82
C ASN A 178 13.66 -5.82 -10.26
N LEU A 179 12.38 -5.95 -10.65
CA LEU A 179 11.32 -5.11 -10.18
C LEU A 179 10.96 -5.52 -8.75
N ASN A 180 11.09 -4.61 -7.78
CA ASN A 180 10.56 -4.90 -6.46
C ASN A 180 9.06 -4.61 -6.42
N ILE A 181 8.31 -5.50 -5.77
CA ILE A 181 6.86 -5.42 -5.63
C ILE A 181 6.55 -5.56 -4.14
N VAL A 182 5.88 -4.55 -3.58
CA VAL A 182 5.45 -4.59 -2.18
C VAL A 182 3.93 -4.78 -2.11
N GLY A 183 3.51 -5.81 -1.40
CA GLY A 183 2.10 -6.08 -1.11
C GLY A 183 1.67 -5.47 0.22
N GLU A 184 0.47 -4.91 0.25
CA GLU A 184 -0.12 -4.45 1.50
C GLU A 184 -0.88 -5.60 2.17
N GLU A 185 -0.34 -6.07 3.29
CA GLU A 185 -1.01 -6.96 4.24
C GLU A 185 -1.01 -6.31 5.60
N TRP A 186 -2.13 -5.67 5.95
CA TRP A 186 -2.26 -4.89 7.19
C TRP A 186 -2.47 -5.82 8.39
N SER A 187 -1.41 -6.37 8.90
CA SER A 187 -1.46 -7.21 10.09
C SER A 187 -0.28 -6.92 11.03
N SER A 188 -0.54 -6.81 12.32
CA SER A 188 0.50 -6.73 13.35
C SER A 188 1.06 -8.11 13.72
N ASN A 189 0.60 -9.18 13.08
CA ASN A 189 1.13 -10.53 13.24
C ASN A 189 2.16 -10.84 12.14
N PRO A 190 3.46 -10.97 12.47
CA PRO A 190 4.49 -11.28 11.48
C PRO A 190 4.23 -12.55 10.67
N SER A 191 3.61 -13.58 11.27
CA SER A 191 3.29 -14.82 10.55
C SER A 191 2.23 -14.61 9.47
N THR A 192 1.23 -13.75 9.72
CA THR A 192 0.19 -13.39 8.74
C THR A 192 0.81 -12.66 7.55
N VAL A 193 1.71 -11.72 7.81
CA VAL A 193 2.42 -10.99 6.76
C VAL A 193 3.37 -11.90 5.99
N ALA A 194 4.18 -12.70 6.69
CA ALA A 194 5.18 -13.58 6.09
C ALA A 194 4.58 -14.65 5.17
N TYR A 195 3.32 -15.04 5.39
CA TYR A 195 2.60 -15.99 4.54
C TYR A 195 2.67 -15.63 3.05
N TRP A 196 2.61 -14.35 2.74
CA TRP A 196 2.57 -13.84 1.38
C TRP A 196 3.94 -13.63 0.73
N GLN A 197 5.04 -13.73 1.50
CA GLN A 197 6.37 -13.51 0.93
C GLN A 197 6.86 -14.75 0.14
N ARG A 198 7.47 -14.51 -1.01
CA ARG A 198 8.10 -15.57 -1.81
C ARG A 198 9.12 -16.36 -0.98
N GLY A 199 9.16 -17.67 -1.18
CA GLY A 199 10.02 -18.56 -0.43
C GLY A 199 9.41 -19.07 0.88
N ARG A 200 8.24 -18.58 1.29
CA ARG A 200 7.46 -19.17 2.37
C ARG A 200 6.80 -20.48 1.90
N ASN A 201 6.82 -21.49 2.75
CA ASN A 201 6.18 -22.80 2.50
C ASN A 201 5.09 -23.04 3.55
N PRO A 202 3.90 -22.47 3.38
CA PRO A 202 2.81 -22.67 4.33
C PRO A 202 2.19 -24.08 4.20
N PRO A 203 1.54 -24.58 5.26
CA PRO A 203 0.97 -25.94 5.29
C PRO A 203 -0.11 -26.21 4.24
N ASP A 204 -0.80 -25.19 3.77
CA ASP A 204 -1.85 -25.28 2.74
C ASP A 204 -1.30 -25.32 1.30
N GLY A 205 0.02 -25.27 1.14
CA GLY A 205 0.69 -25.35 -0.15
C GLY A 205 0.61 -24.07 -1.00
N TYR A 206 0.21 -22.93 -0.44
CA TYR A 206 0.20 -21.65 -1.18
C TYR A 206 1.62 -21.27 -1.67
N VAL A 207 1.71 -20.87 -2.91
CA VAL A 207 2.96 -20.43 -3.54
C VAL A 207 2.89 -18.95 -3.88
N SER A 208 3.81 -18.17 -3.35
CA SER A 208 3.94 -16.75 -3.64
C SER A 208 5.24 -16.44 -4.38
N TYR A 209 5.18 -15.50 -5.32
CA TYR A 209 6.34 -14.87 -5.95
C TYR A 209 6.52 -13.41 -5.51
N LEU A 210 5.70 -12.93 -4.57
CA LEU A 210 5.77 -11.57 -4.06
C LEU A 210 7.06 -11.35 -3.24
N PRO A 211 7.96 -10.44 -3.64
CA PRO A 211 9.24 -10.29 -2.95
C PRO A 211 9.14 -9.55 -1.63
N SER A 212 8.25 -8.57 -1.51
CA SER A 212 8.22 -7.61 -0.40
C SER A 212 6.81 -7.39 0.16
N LEU A 213 6.74 -7.03 1.43
CA LEU A 213 5.53 -6.64 2.14
C LEU A 213 5.82 -5.47 3.07
N PHE A 214 4.77 -4.74 3.47
CA PHE A 214 4.88 -3.74 4.53
C PHE A 214 4.98 -4.39 5.90
N ASP A 215 5.89 -3.89 6.73
CA ASP A 215 6.09 -4.39 8.10
C ASP A 215 5.21 -3.62 9.11
N PHE A 216 3.92 -3.89 9.08
CA PHE A 216 2.96 -3.31 10.02
C PHE A 216 3.23 -3.72 11.47
N ALA A 217 3.78 -4.93 11.70
CA ALA A 217 4.11 -5.39 13.03
C ALA A 217 5.19 -4.52 13.68
N LEU A 218 6.24 -4.19 12.91
CA LEU A 218 7.32 -3.33 13.40
C LEU A 218 6.83 -1.88 13.56
N GLN A 219 6.00 -1.39 12.64
CA GLN A 219 5.38 -0.07 12.72
C GLN A 219 4.60 0.09 14.04
N GLU A 220 3.70 -0.84 14.36
CA GLU A 220 2.93 -0.82 15.60
C GLU A 220 3.84 -0.91 16.85
N ALA A 221 4.83 -1.80 16.80
CA ALA A 221 5.77 -1.99 17.92
C ALA A 221 6.57 -0.73 18.22
N VAL A 222 6.99 0.03 17.20
CA VAL A 222 7.70 1.31 17.37
C VAL A 222 6.74 2.38 17.91
N ALA A 223 5.57 2.53 17.30
CA ALA A 223 4.60 3.54 17.71
C ALA A 223 4.16 3.34 19.17
N MET A 224 3.81 2.12 19.56
CA MET A 224 3.42 1.79 20.92
C MET A 224 4.61 1.82 21.89
N GLY A 225 5.75 1.29 21.45
CA GLY A 225 6.96 1.22 22.27
C GLY A 225 7.49 2.57 22.73
N LEU A 226 7.34 3.60 21.90
CA LEU A 226 7.74 4.97 22.23
C LEU A 226 6.72 5.73 23.07
N LYS A 227 5.45 5.29 23.10
CA LYS A 227 4.36 5.93 23.87
C LYS A 227 4.21 5.37 25.27
N GLU A 228 4.50 4.10 25.44
CA GLU A 228 4.24 3.37 26.68
C GLU A 228 5.40 3.51 27.67
N ALA A 229 5.08 3.46 28.94
CA ALA A 229 6.10 3.26 29.97
C ALA A 229 6.72 1.85 29.85
N GLU A 230 7.99 1.75 30.13
CA GLU A 230 8.72 0.47 30.15
C GLU A 230 8.09 -0.48 31.20
N GLY A 231 7.85 -1.72 30.79
CA GLY A 231 7.18 -2.71 31.63
C GLY A 231 7.35 -4.14 31.12
N TRP A 232 6.60 -5.07 31.71
CA TRP A 232 6.64 -6.49 31.36
C TRP A 232 5.97 -6.79 30.00
N GLY A 233 6.36 -6.23 28.94
CA GLY A 233 5.77 -6.46 27.61
C GLY A 233 5.34 -5.19 26.93
N THR A 234 5.62 -4.06 27.55
CA THR A 234 5.36 -2.71 27.08
C THR A 234 6.67 -1.95 26.84
N GLY A 235 6.58 -0.75 26.30
CA GLY A 235 7.73 0.06 25.98
C GLY A 235 8.56 -0.54 24.85
N LEU A 236 9.84 -0.24 24.80
CA LEU A 236 10.75 -0.67 23.73
C LEU A 236 10.91 -2.19 23.59
N ARG A 237 10.50 -2.96 24.59
CA ARG A 237 10.45 -4.44 24.51
C ARG A 237 9.54 -4.94 23.38
N ARG A 238 8.55 -4.17 22.94
CA ARG A 238 7.71 -4.52 21.79
C ARG A 238 8.55 -4.70 20.53
N ILE A 239 9.50 -3.80 20.30
CA ILE A 239 10.41 -3.85 19.16
C ILE A 239 11.23 -5.15 19.16
N TYR A 240 11.83 -5.50 20.31
CA TYR A 240 12.57 -6.75 20.45
C TYR A 240 11.72 -7.99 20.14
N LYS A 241 10.43 -7.98 20.58
CA LYS A 241 9.52 -9.10 20.33
C LYS A 241 9.20 -9.28 18.85
N VAL A 242 9.08 -8.18 18.11
CA VAL A 242 8.84 -8.26 16.66
C VAL A 242 10.11 -8.66 15.92
N LEU A 243 11.24 -8.04 16.18
CA LEU A 243 12.52 -8.38 15.53
C LEU A 243 12.95 -9.84 15.81
N ALA A 244 12.64 -10.38 16.99
CA ALA A 244 12.87 -11.80 17.29
C ALA A 244 12.08 -12.77 16.40
N GLN A 245 11.06 -12.27 15.71
CA GLN A 245 10.26 -13.04 14.75
C GLN A 245 10.73 -12.89 13.29
N ASP A 246 11.85 -12.22 13.04
CA ASP A 246 12.40 -12.09 11.68
C ASP A 246 12.62 -13.46 11.02
N SER A 247 12.86 -14.51 11.81
CA SER A 247 13.00 -15.88 11.31
C SER A 247 11.76 -16.47 10.63
N VAL A 248 10.57 -15.86 10.79
CA VAL A 248 9.38 -16.32 10.07
C VAL A 248 9.34 -15.84 8.62
N PHE A 249 10.10 -14.77 8.30
CA PHE A 249 10.19 -14.23 6.95
C PHE A 249 11.32 -14.92 6.16
N PRO A 250 11.09 -15.34 4.93
CA PRO A 250 12.16 -15.78 4.04
C PRO A 250 13.22 -14.71 3.79
N ASP A 251 12.79 -13.44 3.69
CA ASP A 251 13.68 -12.31 3.47
C ASP A 251 13.20 -11.06 4.25
N PRO A 252 13.57 -10.93 5.54
CA PRO A 252 13.18 -9.77 6.36
C PRO A 252 13.85 -8.47 5.90
N TYR A 253 14.95 -8.53 5.16
CA TYR A 253 15.65 -7.35 4.64
C TYR A 253 14.94 -6.71 3.44
N ASN A 254 14.03 -7.42 2.79
CA ASN A 254 13.20 -6.88 1.72
C ASN A 254 11.79 -6.47 2.17
N LEU A 255 11.55 -6.36 3.48
CA LEU A 255 10.32 -5.75 3.99
C LEU A 255 10.41 -4.22 3.88
N VAL A 256 9.31 -3.57 3.54
CA VAL A 256 9.20 -2.12 3.62
C VAL A 256 8.84 -1.73 5.04
N VAL A 257 9.77 -1.07 5.70
CA VAL A 257 9.59 -0.54 7.06
C VAL A 257 9.18 0.93 6.99
N PHE A 258 8.26 1.33 7.85
CA PHE A 258 7.67 2.68 7.83
C PHE A 258 7.17 3.07 9.22
N HIS A 259 6.99 4.37 9.45
CA HIS A 259 6.41 4.89 10.70
C HIS A 259 4.91 5.11 10.59
N ASP A 260 4.51 5.68 9.47
CA ASP A 260 3.16 6.06 9.13
C ASP A 260 2.98 5.96 7.62
N ASN A 261 1.74 5.99 7.20
CA ASN A 261 1.36 6.08 5.82
C ASN A 261 0.10 6.97 5.68
N HIS A 262 -0.42 7.03 4.46
CA HIS A 262 -1.58 7.86 4.13
C HIS A 262 -2.92 7.36 4.72
N ASP A 263 -2.96 6.18 5.34
CA ASP A 263 -4.15 5.55 5.93
C ASP A 263 -4.15 5.50 7.46
N MET A 264 -3.13 6.05 8.08
CA MET A 264 -3.02 6.10 9.55
C MET A 264 -2.55 7.46 10.03
N SER A 265 -2.76 7.71 11.32
CA SER A 265 -2.27 8.93 11.97
C SER A 265 -0.78 9.12 11.76
N ARG A 266 -0.36 10.34 11.45
CA ARG A 266 1.07 10.68 11.31
C ARG A 266 1.81 10.36 12.59
N MET A 267 3.02 9.80 12.48
CA MET A 267 3.81 9.39 13.64
C MET A 267 4.03 10.57 14.61
N PHE A 268 4.31 11.76 14.09
CA PHE A 268 4.47 12.95 14.93
C PHE A 268 3.23 13.21 15.80
N THR A 269 2.03 13.14 15.22
CA THR A 269 0.77 13.25 15.97
C THR A 269 0.59 12.10 16.95
N ALA A 270 0.84 10.86 16.50
CA ALA A 270 0.71 9.66 17.32
C ALA A 270 1.61 9.67 18.56
N LEU A 271 2.76 10.35 18.48
CA LEU A 271 3.71 10.54 19.58
C LEU A 271 3.43 11.81 20.39
N GLY A 272 2.25 12.42 20.28
CA GLY A 272 1.87 13.63 21.03
C GLY A 272 2.66 14.86 20.62
N GLU A 273 3.06 14.95 19.35
CA GLU A 273 3.85 16.04 18.76
C GLU A 273 5.20 16.27 19.47
N ARG A 274 5.76 15.19 20.04
CA ARG A 274 7.04 15.13 20.69
C ARG A 274 8.17 14.98 19.66
N GLN A 275 8.95 16.04 19.41
CA GLN A 275 10.06 16.04 18.45
C GLN A 275 11.16 15.05 18.82
N ASP A 276 11.46 14.89 20.10
CA ASP A 276 12.45 13.94 20.59
C ASP A 276 12.07 12.50 20.28
N LEU A 277 10.82 12.10 20.52
CA LEU A 277 10.34 10.77 20.19
C LEU A 277 10.27 10.55 18.67
N ASN A 278 9.84 11.57 17.89
CA ASN A 278 9.83 11.47 16.44
C ASN A 278 11.23 11.28 15.86
N ARG A 279 12.24 11.97 16.42
CA ARG A 279 13.65 11.78 16.02
C ARG A 279 14.15 10.38 16.35
N MET A 280 13.79 9.84 17.52
CA MET A 280 14.13 8.45 17.89
C MET A 280 13.51 7.45 16.90
N ALA A 281 12.23 7.64 16.58
CA ALA A 281 11.53 6.82 15.61
C ALA A 281 12.22 6.87 14.24
N LEU A 282 12.54 8.07 13.72
CA LEU A 282 13.23 8.23 12.43
C LEU A 282 14.64 7.60 12.45
N ALA A 283 15.40 7.79 13.54
CA ALA A 283 16.70 7.16 13.68
C ALA A 283 16.60 5.63 13.62
N PHE A 284 15.61 5.07 14.31
CA PHE A 284 15.36 3.63 14.27
C PHE A 284 14.96 3.18 12.85
N LEU A 285 14.02 3.85 12.20
CA LEU A 285 13.57 3.54 10.84
C LEU A 285 14.74 3.47 9.84
N LEU A 286 15.63 4.46 9.89
CA LEU A 286 16.74 4.59 8.95
C LEU A 286 17.93 3.67 9.25
N THR A 287 17.94 3.00 10.41
CA THR A 287 19.05 2.14 10.84
C THR A 287 18.65 0.68 11.09
N THR A 288 17.35 0.38 11.09
CA THR A 288 16.87 -0.99 11.18
C THR A 288 16.99 -1.73 9.83
N ARG A 289 16.71 -3.03 9.85
CA ARG A 289 16.65 -3.83 8.62
C ARG A 289 15.44 -3.41 7.78
N GLY A 290 15.47 -3.72 6.47
CA GLY A 290 14.38 -3.45 5.54
C GLY A 290 14.61 -2.21 4.68
N ILE A 291 13.60 -1.86 3.91
CA ILE A 291 13.58 -0.72 2.99
C ILE A 291 12.80 0.42 3.65
N PRO A 292 13.44 1.52 4.05
CA PRO A 292 12.74 2.57 4.78
C PRO A 292 11.83 3.38 3.85
N GLN A 293 10.59 3.59 4.29
CA GLN A 293 9.61 4.46 3.66
C GLN A 293 9.27 5.63 4.60
N ILE A 294 9.22 6.82 4.05
CA ILE A 294 8.86 8.06 4.76
C ILE A 294 7.67 8.69 4.04
N LEU A 295 6.60 8.99 4.79
CA LEU A 295 5.47 9.76 4.29
C LEU A 295 5.91 11.23 4.11
N TYR A 296 5.53 11.85 2.99
CA TYR A 296 5.82 13.27 2.75
C TYR A 296 5.33 14.15 3.91
N GLY A 297 6.08 15.18 4.22
CA GLY A 297 5.77 16.10 5.33
C GLY A 297 6.28 15.65 6.69
N THR A 298 6.78 14.41 6.84
CA THR A 298 7.47 13.97 8.06
C THR A 298 8.70 14.82 8.34
N GLU A 299 9.41 15.23 7.31
CA GLU A 299 10.60 16.07 7.34
C GLU A 299 10.35 17.50 7.85
N VAL A 300 9.10 17.96 7.81
CA VAL A 300 8.66 19.28 8.30
C VAL A 300 7.65 19.18 9.43
N LEU A 301 7.55 18.00 10.06
CA LEU A 301 6.71 17.70 11.22
C LEU A 301 5.22 17.98 10.98
N MET A 302 4.71 17.61 9.79
CA MET A 302 3.27 17.70 9.54
C MET A 302 2.50 16.86 10.56
N SER A 303 1.40 17.42 11.07
CA SER A 303 0.52 16.83 12.06
C SER A 303 -0.91 16.72 11.52
N ASN A 304 -1.61 15.66 11.88
CA ASN A 304 -3.04 15.53 11.61
C ASN A 304 -3.91 16.03 12.78
N LYS A 305 -3.34 16.79 13.70
CA LYS A 305 -4.05 17.49 14.81
C LYS A 305 -4.92 16.58 15.66
N GLY A 306 -4.56 15.31 15.80
CA GLY A 306 -5.31 14.33 16.59
C GLY A 306 -6.62 13.84 15.97
N THR A 307 -6.89 14.15 14.70
CA THR A 307 -8.04 13.61 13.96
C THR A 307 -7.64 12.42 13.09
N GLU A 308 -8.57 11.48 12.95
CA GLU A 308 -8.44 10.34 12.00
C GLU A 308 -8.99 10.68 10.60
N ASP A 309 -9.31 11.94 10.34
CA ASP A 309 -9.77 12.37 9.01
C ASP A 309 -8.64 12.23 7.98
N HIS A 310 -8.84 11.35 7.00
CA HIS A 310 -7.88 11.09 5.94
C HIS A 310 -7.58 12.32 5.08
N GLY A 311 -8.51 13.27 4.95
CA GLY A 311 -8.26 14.54 4.24
C GLY A 311 -7.25 15.42 4.98
N ILE A 312 -7.23 15.35 6.31
CA ILE A 312 -6.25 16.06 7.13
C ILE A 312 -4.90 15.33 7.16
N ILE A 313 -4.92 14.01 7.29
CA ILE A 313 -3.70 13.17 7.21
C ILE A 313 -2.96 13.40 5.89
N ARG A 314 -3.71 13.52 4.78
CA ARG A 314 -3.20 13.72 3.40
C ARG A 314 -3.22 15.18 2.95
N SER A 315 -3.24 16.14 3.88
CA SER A 315 -3.23 17.56 3.54
C SER A 315 -1.99 17.93 2.72
N ASP A 316 -2.10 19.00 1.92
CA ASP A 316 -1.05 19.46 1.04
C ASP A 316 0.25 19.80 1.79
N PHE A 317 1.38 19.52 1.14
CA PHE A 317 2.69 19.90 1.66
C PHE A 317 2.79 21.43 1.72
N PRO A 318 3.23 22.03 2.84
CA PRO A 318 3.31 23.48 2.98
C PRO A 318 4.27 24.10 1.94
N GLY A 319 3.76 24.90 1.04
CA GLY A 319 4.51 25.50 -0.08
C GLY A 319 4.49 24.66 -1.36
N GLY A 320 3.64 23.61 -1.44
CA GLY A 320 3.42 22.84 -2.65
C GLY A 320 2.70 23.61 -3.75
N TRP A 321 1.93 24.61 -3.39
CA TRP A 321 1.14 25.44 -4.31
C TRP A 321 1.56 26.91 -4.29
N ALA A 322 1.39 27.57 -5.44
CA ALA A 322 1.61 29.01 -5.54
C ALA A 322 0.61 29.76 -4.65
N GLY A 323 1.13 30.63 -3.78
CA GLY A 323 0.29 31.41 -2.86
C GLY A 323 0.03 30.79 -1.50
N ASP A 324 0.63 29.64 -1.20
CA ASP A 324 0.55 29.06 0.14
C ASP A 324 1.05 30.04 1.21
N ALA A 325 0.25 30.23 2.26
CA ALA A 325 0.61 31.09 3.38
C ALA A 325 1.81 30.57 4.19
N LYS A 326 2.01 29.24 4.16
CA LYS A 326 3.15 28.53 4.76
C LYS A 326 3.96 27.88 3.65
N ASN A 327 5.29 28.03 3.72
CA ASN A 327 6.17 27.47 2.69
C ASN A 327 7.41 26.85 3.34
N ALA A 328 7.47 25.52 3.36
CA ALA A 328 8.56 24.77 3.95
C ALA A 328 9.88 24.86 3.16
N PHE A 329 9.83 25.23 1.88
CA PHE A 329 11.04 25.43 1.06
C PHE A 329 11.75 26.75 1.37
N THR A 330 11.02 27.77 1.80
CA THR A 330 11.56 29.09 2.11
C THR A 330 11.57 29.41 3.59
N GLY A 331 10.91 28.62 4.42
CA GLY A 331 10.71 28.89 5.85
C GLY A 331 9.63 29.95 6.14
N GLN A 332 8.95 30.47 5.11
CA GLN A 332 7.91 31.48 5.29
C GLN A 332 6.70 30.92 6.07
N GLY A 333 6.28 31.63 7.11
CA GLY A 333 5.07 31.30 7.88
C GLY A 333 5.18 30.03 8.72
N LEU A 334 6.36 29.43 8.85
CA LEU A 334 6.63 28.33 9.74
C LEU A 334 7.02 28.87 11.13
N SER A 335 6.49 28.28 12.19
CA SER A 335 6.77 28.64 13.59
C SER A 335 7.87 27.74 14.16
#